data_b05ec4771ca593a669aeac931451bdd1
#
_entry.id   b05ec4771ca593a669aeac931451bdd1
#
_cell.length_a   1.000
_cell.length_b   1.000
_cell.length_c   1.000
_cell.angle_alpha   90.00
_cell.angle_beta   90.00
_cell.angle_gamma   90.00
#
_symmetry.space_group_name_H-M   'P 1'
#
loop_
_entity.id
_entity.type
_entity.pdbx_description
1 polymer ?
#
loop_
_entity_poly.entity_id
_entity_poly.type
_entity_poly.pdbx_seq_one_letter_code
_entity_poly.pdbx_strand_id
1 'polypeptide(L)'
;IREEKRKRKMRSERAVILFVVWLLVFRVCGIMRVDGNSMRPACHPGDIVFFLRILPDGVDYGDAVILKDASGEYLIKRIAGLPGDVMEVDREGHLTRNGAEVQETDVIYGLSETGDSVDYPYTVPEGSFFIRGDIRRVSMDSRMHGAAGKEEIKGKVIWAAGAGRWNKKTGKR
;
A
#
# COMPACT_ATOMS: atom_id res chain seq x y z
N ILE A 1 -32.40 16.57 -41.84
CA ILE A 1 -31.09 16.00 -42.30
C ILE A 1 -29.90 16.70 -41.59
N ARG A 2 -29.84 18.03 -41.50
CA ARG A 2 -28.74 18.76 -40.81
C ARG A 2 -28.74 18.53 -39.29
N GLU A 3 -29.88 18.54 -38.64
CA GLU A 3 -29.99 18.31 -37.17
C GLU A 3 -29.60 16.89 -36.78
N GLU A 4 -29.98 15.87 -37.54
CA GLU A 4 -29.61 14.50 -37.28
C GLU A 4 -28.08 14.28 -37.41
N LYS A 5 -27.45 14.87 -38.41
CA LYS A 5 -26.00 14.85 -38.58
C LYS A 5 -25.29 15.51 -37.38
N ARG A 6 -25.82 16.63 -36.87
CA ARG A 6 -25.31 17.34 -35.71
C ARG A 6 -25.46 16.49 -34.41
N LYS A 7 -26.62 15.87 -34.23
CA LYS A 7 -26.87 14.95 -33.10
C LYS A 7 -25.95 13.72 -33.12
N ARG A 8 -25.74 13.13 -34.31
CA ARG A 8 -24.80 12.01 -34.47
C ARG A 8 -23.36 12.43 -34.18
N LYS A 9 -22.91 13.58 -34.66
CA LYS A 9 -21.57 14.11 -34.39
C LYS A 9 -21.35 14.34 -32.88
N MET A 10 -22.29 15.00 -32.20
CA MET A 10 -22.21 15.22 -30.75
C MET A 10 -22.21 13.90 -29.93
N ARG A 11 -22.96 12.87 -30.37
CA ARG A 11 -22.93 11.55 -29.75
C ARG A 11 -21.58 10.87 -29.90
N SER A 12 -20.99 10.95 -31.08
CA SER A 12 -19.67 10.40 -31.38
C SER A 12 -18.58 11.12 -30.58
N GLU A 13 -18.59 12.43 -30.47
CA GLU A 13 -17.64 13.22 -29.68
C GLU A 13 -17.75 12.86 -28.18
N ARG A 14 -18.97 12.75 -27.65
CA ARG A 14 -19.19 12.33 -26.25
C ARG A 14 -18.69 10.91 -26.00
N ALA A 15 -18.93 9.99 -26.92
CA ALA A 15 -18.44 8.61 -26.81
C ALA A 15 -16.91 8.54 -26.80
N VAL A 16 -16.24 9.34 -27.66
CA VAL A 16 -14.79 9.42 -27.69
C VAL A 16 -14.25 10.02 -26.36
N ILE A 17 -14.86 11.09 -25.86
CA ILE A 17 -14.45 11.69 -24.58
C ILE A 17 -14.62 10.68 -23.43
N LEU A 18 -15.76 10.00 -23.35
CA LEU A 18 -16.01 8.98 -22.33
C LEU A 18 -15.00 7.82 -22.42
N PHE A 19 -14.67 7.39 -23.63
CA PHE A 19 -13.67 6.35 -23.85
C PHE A 19 -12.27 6.80 -23.41
N VAL A 20 -11.87 8.01 -23.73
CA VAL A 20 -10.59 8.59 -23.30
C VAL A 20 -10.54 8.72 -21.77
N VAL A 21 -11.61 9.23 -21.16
CA VAL A 21 -11.71 9.31 -19.68
C VAL A 21 -11.63 7.93 -19.06
N TRP A 22 -12.33 6.95 -19.61
CA TRP A 22 -12.27 5.55 -19.16
C TRP A 22 -10.86 4.97 -19.23
N LEU A 23 -10.15 5.19 -20.35
CA LEU A 23 -8.75 4.78 -20.48
C LEU A 23 -7.84 5.45 -19.44
N LEU A 24 -8.01 6.76 -19.20
CA LEU A 24 -7.24 7.49 -18.20
C LEU A 24 -7.49 6.96 -16.80
N VAL A 25 -8.76 6.73 -16.44
CA VAL A 25 -9.11 6.15 -15.13
C VAL A 25 -8.47 4.76 -14.98
N PHE A 26 -8.50 3.93 -16.01
CA PHE A 26 -7.92 2.58 -15.96
C PHE A 26 -6.39 2.60 -15.84
N ARG A 27 -5.73 3.66 -16.37
CA ARG A 27 -4.27 3.85 -16.23
C ARG A 27 -3.89 4.33 -14.85
N VAL A 28 -4.73 5.14 -14.21
CA VAL A 28 -4.47 5.76 -12.91
C VAL A 28 -4.92 4.87 -11.75
N CYS A 29 -6.06 4.21 -11.89
CA CYS A 29 -6.65 3.37 -10.84
C CYS A 29 -6.35 1.89 -11.09
N GLY A 30 -6.20 1.14 -10.00
CA GLY A 30 -6.11 -0.30 -10.01
C GLY A 30 -7.08 -0.91 -9.01
N ILE A 31 -7.44 -2.16 -9.27
CA ILE A 31 -8.28 -2.97 -8.40
C ILE A 31 -7.57 -4.30 -8.19
N MET A 32 -7.56 -4.80 -6.94
CA MET A 32 -6.95 -6.07 -6.59
C MET A 32 -7.79 -6.78 -5.53
N ARG A 33 -7.83 -8.12 -5.59
CA ARG A 33 -8.39 -8.95 -4.53
C ARG A 33 -7.31 -9.30 -3.53
N VAL A 34 -7.66 -9.28 -2.25
CA VAL A 34 -6.77 -9.65 -1.14
C VAL A 34 -6.78 -11.16 -0.98
N ASP A 35 -5.62 -11.81 -0.98
CA ASP A 35 -5.49 -13.25 -0.74
C ASP A 35 -4.85 -13.57 0.62
N GLY A 36 -3.96 -12.70 1.11
CA GLY A 36 -3.20 -12.91 2.35
C GLY A 36 -3.89 -12.36 3.60
N ASN A 37 -3.39 -12.80 4.77
CA ASN A 37 -3.88 -12.38 6.08
C ASN A 37 -3.06 -11.24 6.72
N SER A 38 -1.91 -10.87 6.17
CA SER A 38 -0.93 -9.98 6.79
C SER A 38 -1.44 -8.56 7.10
N MET A 39 -2.56 -8.15 6.48
CA MET A 39 -3.18 -6.84 6.63
C MET A 39 -4.48 -6.86 7.45
N ARG A 40 -4.74 -7.92 8.19
CA ARG A 40 -5.87 -7.94 9.14
C ARG A 40 -5.55 -7.06 10.36
N PRO A 41 -6.53 -6.35 10.93
CA PRO A 41 -7.96 -6.38 10.58
C PRO A 41 -8.34 -5.41 9.45
N ALA A 42 -7.41 -4.64 8.90
CA ALA A 42 -7.72 -3.65 7.86
C ALA A 42 -8.26 -4.28 6.56
N CYS A 43 -7.67 -5.38 6.12
CA CYS A 43 -8.15 -6.16 4.97
C CYS A 43 -8.19 -7.64 5.32
N HIS A 44 -9.23 -8.34 4.82
CA HIS A 44 -9.37 -9.79 4.94
C HIS A 44 -9.22 -10.46 3.57
N PRO A 45 -8.85 -11.76 3.53
CA PRO A 45 -8.89 -12.51 2.29
C PRO A 45 -10.27 -12.43 1.63
N GLY A 46 -10.28 -12.15 0.33
CA GLY A 46 -11.49 -11.94 -0.45
C GLY A 46 -11.94 -10.49 -0.58
N ASP A 47 -11.43 -9.58 0.23
CA ASP A 47 -11.72 -8.15 0.11
C ASP A 47 -11.17 -7.60 -1.22
N ILE A 48 -11.82 -6.55 -1.72
CA ILE A 48 -11.40 -5.83 -2.92
C ILE A 48 -10.77 -4.51 -2.50
N VAL A 49 -9.54 -4.26 -2.95
CA VAL A 49 -8.85 -2.99 -2.72
C VAL A 49 -8.77 -2.17 -3.99
N PHE A 50 -8.96 -0.86 -3.82
CA PHE A 50 -8.81 0.15 -4.86
C PHE A 50 -7.55 0.96 -4.56
N PHE A 51 -6.71 1.12 -5.56
CA PHE A 51 -5.43 1.82 -5.42
C PHE A 51 -5.13 2.74 -6.58
N LEU A 52 -4.35 3.77 -6.32
CA LEU A 52 -3.80 4.68 -7.33
C LEU A 52 -2.42 4.20 -7.75
N ARG A 53 -2.20 4.06 -9.05
CA ARG A 53 -0.89 3.71 -9.65
C ARG A 53 0.05 4.90 -9.72
N ILE A 54 -0.52 6.11 -9.81
CA ILE A 54 0.21 7.37 -9.81
C ILE A 54 0.17 7.92 -8.38
N LEU A 55 1.31 8.32 -7.87
CA LEU A 55 1.48 8.82 -6.50
C LEU A 55 1.87 10.30 -6.56
N PRO A 56 0.92 11.23 -6.82
CA PRO A 56 1.24 12.65 -6.99
C PRO A 56 1.88 13.26 -5.73
N ASP A 57 1.43 12.85 -4.55
CA ASP A 57 1.93 13.32 -3.26
C ASP A 57 2.94 12.34 -2.61
N GLY A 58 3.36 11.30 -3.36
CA GLY A 58 4.19 10.24 -2.83
C GLY A 58 3.43 9.34 -1.84
N VAL A 59 4.20 8.71 -0.96
CA VAL A 59 3.68 7.90 0.16
C VAL A 59 4.08 8.53 1.49
N ASP A 60 3.29 8.27 2.51
CA ASP A 60 3.47 8.81 3.85
C ASP A 60 3.28 7.69 4.89
N TYR A 61 3.70 7.96 6.14
CA TYR A 61 3.54 7.01 7.24
C TYR A 61 2.11 6.49 7.36
N GLY A 62 1.99 5.19 7.54
CA GLY A 62 0.72 4.50 7.69
C GLY A 62 -0.06 4.30 6.40
N ASP A 63 0.41 4.79 5.25
CA ASP A 63 -0.23 4.49 3.97
C ASP A 63 -0.09 3.01 3.64
N ALA A 64 -1.18 2.38 3.20
CA ALA A 64 -1.11 1.05 2.64
C ALA A 64 -0.76 1.12 1.16
N VAL A 65 0.21 0.32 0.75
CA VAL A 65 0.74 0.30 -0.62
C VAL A 65 0.67 -1.10 -1.22
N ILE A 66 0.54 -1.14 -2.53
CA ILE A 66 0.70 -2.34 -3.33
C ILE A 66 2.17 -2.44 -3.74
N LEU A 67 2.78 -3.56 -3.43
CA LEU A 67 4.15 -3.88 -3.79
C LEU A 67 4.16 -5.03 -4.79
N LYS A 68 5.20 -5.09 -5.60
CA LYS A 68 5.52 -6.26 -6.40
C LYS A 68 6.88 -6.77 -5.96
N ASP A 69 6.90 -7.95 -5.36
CA ASP A 69 8.12 -8.57 -4.87
C ASP A 69 9.01 -9.14 -5.99
N ALA A 70 10.17 -9.67 -5.61
CA ALA A 70 11.11 -10.27 -6.54
C ALA A 70 10.57 -11.51 -7.25
N SER A 71 9.59 -12.23 -6.67
CA SER A 71 8.89 -13.35 -7.30
C SER A 71 7.86 -12.92 -8.34
N GLY A 72 7.53 -11.63 -8.35
CA GLY A 72 6.50 -11.04 -9.20
C GLY A 72 5.11 -11.04 -8.56
N GLU A 73 4.98 -11.46 -7.31
CA GLU A 73 3.73 -11.44 -6.57
C GLU A 73 3.38 -10.03 -6.06
N TYR A 74 2.08 -9.77 -6.00
CA TYR A 74 1.58 -8.51 -5.47
C TYR A 74 1.22 -8.65 -4.00
N LEU A 75 1.82 -7.81 -3.18
CA LEU A 75 1.62 -7.76 -1.74
C LEU A 75 0.99 -6.42 -1.33
N ILE A 76 0.23 -6.46 -0.24
CA ILE A 76 -0.24 -5.23 0.42
C ILE A 76 0.54 -5.10 1.72
N LYS A 77 1.17 -3.95 1.93
CA LYS A 77 1.90 -3.62 3.16
C LYS A 77 1.66 -2.15 3.52
N ARG A 78 2.05 -1.78 4.73
CA ARG A 78 1.93 -0.42 5.25
C ARG A 78 3.30 0.23 5.37
N ILE A 79 3.40 1.50 4.99
CA ILE A 79 4.61 2.32 5.16
C ILE A 79 4.80 2.59 6.65
N ALA A 80 5.89 2.11 7.21
CA ALA A 80 6.27 2.32 8.61
C ALA A 80 7.45 3.29 8.75
N GLY A 81 8.34 3.35 7.74
CA GLY A 81 9.47 4.27 7.70
C GLY A 81 9.68 4.86 6.31
N LEU A 82 10.13 6.11 6.27
CA LEU A 82 10.51 6.86 5.07
C LEU A 82 12.03 6.90 4.93
N PRO A 83 12.57 7.28 3.75
CA PRO A 83 14.02 7.42 3.55
C PRO A 83 14.67 8.26 4.65
N GLY A 84 15.78 7.77 5.20
CA GLY A 84 16.53 8.40 6.27
C GLY A 84 16.05 8.10 7.70
N ASP A 85 14.89 7.49 7.87
CA ASP A 85 14.43 7.09 9.22
C ASP A 85 15.31 6.00 9.80
N VAL A 86 15.54 6.10 11.13
CA VAL A 86 16.18 5.07 11.94
C VAL A 86 15.09 4.24 12.61
N MET A 87 15.05 2.97 12.25
CA MET A 87 14.02 2.03 12.69
C MET A 87 14.59 1.07 13.75
N GLU A 88 13.84 0.82 14.78
CA GLU A 88 14.09 -0.24 15.75
C GLU A 88 12.78 -1.00 16.01
N VAL A 89 12.87 -2.32 16.13
CA VAL A 89 11.73 -3.18 16.45
C VAL A 89 12.12 -4.04 17.63
N ASP A 90 11.32 -4.02 18.69
CA ASP A 90 11.56 -4.87 19.84
C ASP A 90 11.09 -6.31 19.60
N ARG A 91 11.37 -7.20 20.58
CA ARG A 91 11.00 -8.62 20.49
C ARG A 91 9.49 -8.83 20.45
N GLU A 92 8.71 -7.93 21.02
CA GLU A 92 7.26 -7.95 21.03
C GLU A 92 6.66 -7.40 19.71
N GLY A 93 7.48 -6.79 18.87
CA GLY A 93 7.10 -6.23 17.57
C GLY A 93 6.67 -4.77 17.62
N HIS A 94 6.91 -4.04 18.73
CA HIS A 94 6.69 -2.60 18.79
C HIS A 94 7.76 -1.88 17.98
N LEU A 95 7.36 -0.77 17.39
CA LEU A 95 8.19 0.02 16.51
C LEU A 95 8.65 1.30 17.20
N THR A 96 9.96 1.54 17.15
CA THR A 96 10.57 2.83 17.45
C THR A 96 11.10 3.43 16.14
N ARG A 97 10.81 4.69 15.90
CA ARG A 97 11.26 5.43 14.74
C ARG A 97 11.93 6.73 15.18
N ASN A 98 13.18 6.93 14.80
CA ASN A 98 14.01 8.08 15.19
C ASN A 98 14.04 8.29 16.72
N GLY A 99 14.13 7.20 17.49
CA GLY A 99 14.16 7.20 18.95
C GLY A 99 12.80 7.42 19.65
N ALA A 100 11.70 7.54 18.88
CA ALA A 100 10.36 7.70 19.43
C ALA A 100 9.48 6.48 19.15
N GLU A 101 8.77 5.98 20.17
CA GLU A 101 7.81 4.90 20.00
C GLU A 101 6.65 5.32 19.07
N VAL A 102 6.36 4.48 18.08
CA VAL A 102 5.27 4.72 17.14
C VAL A 102 3.99 4.10 17.67
N GLN A 103 2.99 4.94 17.96
CA GLN A 103 1.67 4.48 18.33
C GLN A 103 0.94 3.95 17.09
N GLU A 104 0.76 2.64 17.03
CA GLU A 104 0.08 1.97 15.93
C GLU A 104 -1.31 1.51 16.38
N THR A 105 -2.33 1.86 15.60
CA THR A 105 -3.72 1.41 15.82
C THR A 105 -4.07 0.30 14.83
N ASP A 106 -4.97 -0.60 15.23
CA ASP A 106 -5.44 -1.70 14.38
C ASP A 106 -4.31 -2.66 13.92
N VAL A 107 -3.31 -2.85 14.78
CA VAL A 107 -2.17 -3.76 14.54
C VAL A 107 -2.25 -4.93 15.54
N ILE A 108 -2.00 -6.13 15.04
CA ILE A 108 -1.89 -7.33 15.86
C ILE A 108 -0.41 -7.63 16.09
N TYR A 109 0.05 -7.35 17.29
CA TYR A 109 1.43 -7.61 17.71
C TYR A 109 1.71 -9.09 17.93
N GLY A 110 2.97 -9.44 18.02
CA GLY A 110 3.47 -10.76 18.31
C GLY A 110 4.85 -10.99 17.73
N LEU A 111 5.55 -11.97 18.27
CA LEU A 111 6.84 -12.40 17.75
C LEU A 111 6.71 -12.82 16.27
N SER A 112 7.67 -12.42 15.46
CA SER A 112 7.75 -12.89 14.07
C SER A 112 7.97 -14.41 14.06
N GLU A 113 7.17 -15.15 13.31
CA GLU A 113 7.34 -16.62 13.17
C GLU A 113 8.65 -16.99 12.46
N THR A 114 9.17 -16.08 11.64
CA THR A 114 10.38 -16.30 10.84
C THR A 114 11.62 -15.60 11.41
N GLY A 115 11.45 -14.79 12.47
CA GLY A 115 12.49 -13.94 13.02
C GLY A 115 12.77 -12.72 12.16
N ASP A 116 13.51 -11.76 12.72
CA ASP A 116 14.00 -10.61 11.98
C ASP A 116 15.40 -10.94 11.43
N SER A 117 15.65 -10.58 10.16
CA SER A 117 16.93 -10.81 9.49
C SER A 117 17.74 -9.53 9.29
N VAL A 118 17.16 -8.37 9.61
CA VAL A 118 17.86 -7.09 9.57
C VAL A 118 18.44 -6.74 10.93
N ASP A 119 19.61 -6.11 10.92
CA ASP A 119 20.22 -5.60 12.15
C ASP A 119 19.60 -4.26 12.53
N TYR A 120 19.32 -4.09 13.82
CA TYR A 120 18.83 -2.84 14.39
C TYR A 120 19.94 -2.11 15.18
N PRO A 121 19.97 -0.76 15.18
CA PRO A 121 19.07 0.15 14.46
C PRO A 121 19.25 0.08 12.93
N TYR A 122 18.15 0.06 12.20
CA TYR A 122 18.12 -0.01 10.74
C TYR A 122 17.80 1.36 10.13
N THR A 123 18.73 1.92 9.37
CA THR A 123 18.48 3.17 8.64
C THR A 123 17.88 2.88 7.28
N VAL A 124 16.71 3.47 7.00
CA VAL A 124 16.01 3.30 5.72
C VAL A 124 16.81 3.99 4.61
N PRO A 125 17.26 3.25 3.57
CA PRO A 125 18.03 3.84 2.47
C PRO A 125 17.23 4.88 1.67
N GLU A 126 17.93 5.80 1.01
CA GLU A 126 17.34 6.73 0.08
C GLU A 126 16.60 6.01 -1.05
N GLY A 127 15.41 6.50 -1.40
CA GLY A 127 14.55 5.90 -2.41
C GLY A 127 13.86 4.59 -1.99
N SER A 128 13.97 4.21 -0.71
CA SER A 128 13.36 3.00 -0.17
C SER A 128 12.42 3.32 0.98
N PHE A 129 11.58 2.35 1.35
CA PHE A 129 10.57 2.49 2.40
C PHE A 129 10.58 1.27 3.31
N PHE A 130 10.53 1.50 4.62
CA PHE A 130 10.35 0.40 5.56
C PHE A 130 8.87 0.04 5.63
N ILE A 131 8.55 -1.17 5.22
CA ILE A 131 7.16 -1.66 5.09
C ILE A 131 6.87 -2.73 6.13
N ARG A 132 5.63 -2.77 6.63
CA ARG A 132 5.17 -3.78 7.60
C ARG A 132 3.74 -4.24 7.29
N GLY A 133 3.43 -5.48 7.65
CA GLY A 133 2.04 -5.95 7.67
C GLY A 133 1.36 -5.61 8.99
N ASP A 134 0.03 -5.56 9.03
CA ASP A 134 -0.75 -5.23 10.23
C ASP A 134 -0.79 -6.42 11.23
N ILE A 135 -0.66 -7.68 10.77
CA ILE A 135 -0.36 -8.82 11.65
C ILE A 135 1.15 -9.06 11.66
N ARG A 136 1.78 -8.68 12.76
CA ARG A 136 3.25 -8.71 12.92
C ARG A 136 3.83 -10.13 12.84
N ARG A 137 3.13 -11.10 13.38
CA ARG A 137 3.60 -12.48 13.51
C ARG A 137 3.80 -13.20 12.18
N VAL A 138 2.88 -13.01 11.24
CA VAL A 138 2.86 -13.74 9.95
C VAL A 138 3.27 -12.91 8.74
N SER A 139 3.67 -11.65 8.95
CA SER A 139 4.02 -10.78 7.85
C SER A 139 5.46 -10.96 7.40
N MET A 140 5.64 -11.34 6.15
CA MET A 140 6.92 -11.20 5.45
C MET A 140 7.04 -9.75 4.98
N ASP A 141 7.94 -8.97 5.62
CA ASP A 141 8.06 -7.54 5.40
C ASP A 141 9.51 -7.05 5.63
N SER A 142 9.72 -5.76 5.79
CA SER A 142 11.07 -5.17 5.88
C SER A 142 11.92 -5.67 7.05
N ARG A 143 11.34 -6.30 8.06
CA ARG A 143 12.09 -6.95 9.13
C ARG A 143 12.94 -8.11 8.61
N MET A 144 12.49 -8.75 7.52
CA MET A 144 13.16 -9.90 6.93
C MET A 144 14.05 -9.55 5.74
N HIS A 145 13.59 -8.64 4.89
CA HIS A 145 14.23 -8.36 3.61
C HIS A 145 14.87 -6.97 3.51
N GLY A 146 14.74 -6.16 4.56
CA GLY A 146 15.11 -4.75 4.51
C GLY A 146 14.03 -3.88 3.83
N ALA A 147 14.36 -2.62 3.61
CA ALA A 147 13.45 -1.67 3.01
C ALA A 147 13.14 -2.00 1.55
N ALA A 148 11.87 -1.83 1.16
CA ALA A 148 11.44 -1.99 -0.23
C ALA A 148 11.79 -0.75 -1.05
N GLY A 149 12.32 -0.94 -2.25
CA GLY A 149 12.64 0.14 -3.18
C GLY A 149 11.38 0.82 -3.73
N LYS A 150 11.51 2.09 -4.09
CA LYS A 150 10.40 2.87 -4.69
C LYS A 150 9.82 2.19 -5.93
N GLU A 151 10.65 1.52 -6.72
CA GLU A 151 10.27 0.80 -7.94
C GLU A 151 9.39 -0.43 -7.67
N GLU A 152 9.46 -0.98 -6.47
CA GLU A 152 8.60 -2.10 -6.05
C GLU A 152 7.18 -1.63 -5.74
N ILE A 153 6.99 -0.36 -5.37
CA ILE A 153 5.68 0.23 -5.07
C ILE A 153 4.91 0.45 -6.37
N LYS A 154 3.81 -0.28 -6.54
CA LYS A 154 2.94 -0.21 -7.73
C LYS A 154 1.71 0.65 -7.55
N GLY A 155 1.41 1.06 -6.33
CA GLY A 155 0.32 1.96 -6.03
C GLY A 155 0.03 2.13 -4.55
N LYS A 156 -0.79 3.12 -4.25
CA LYS A 156 -1.26 3.46 -2.91
C LYS A 156 -2.74 3.10 -2.78
N VAL A 157 -3.07 2.30 -1.79
CA VAL A 157 -4.45 1.91 -1.51
C VAL A 157 -5.23 3.12 -1.00
N ILE A 158 -6.36 3.40 -1.64
CA ILE A 158 -7.25 4.51 -1.27
C ILE A 158 -8.48 4.03 -0.53
N TRP A 159 -8.92 2.80 -0.81
CA TRP A 159 -10.10 2.21 -0.18
C TRP A 159 -10.11 0.69 -0.32
N ALA A 160 -10.75 0.03 0.65
CA ALA A 160 -11.01 -1.41 0.61
C ALA A 160 -12.48 -1.69 0.90
N ALA A 161 -13.05 -2.66 0.19
CA ALA A 161 -14.41 -3.13 0.35
C ALA A 161 -14.40 -4.61 0.72
N GLY A 162 -15.14 -4.96 1.77
CA GLY A 162 -15.28 -6.33 2.23
C GLY A 162 -15.50 -6.43 3.73
N ALA A 163 -15.02 -7.50 4.33
CA ALA A 163 -15.17 -7.78 5.77
C ALA A 163 -14.13 -7.05 6.64
N GLY A 164 -13.06 -6.50 6.04
CA GLY A 164 -12.01 -5.77 6.73
C GLY A 164 -12.49 -4.42 7.28
N ARG A 165 -11.82 -3.98 8.36
CA ARG A 165 -12.02 -2.65 8.95
C ARG A 165 -10.99 -1.69 8.36
N TRP A 166 -11.26 -1.20 7.14
CA TRP A 166 -10.32 -0.33 6.44
C TRP A 166 -9.99 0.93 7.24
N ASN A 167 -8.73 1.04 7.64
CA ASN A 167 -8.17 2.26 8.19
C ASN A 167 -7.10 2.78 7.23
N LYS A 168 -7.33 3.96 6.67
CA LYS A 168 -6.45 4.56 5.65
C LYS A 168 -5.04 4.77 6.17
N LYS A 169 -4.88 5.13 7.44
CA LYS A 169 -3.58 5.41 8.05
C LYS A 169 -3.51 4.85 9.47
N THR A 170 -2.40 4.16 9.73
CA THR A 170 -2.04 3.62 11.04
C THR A 170 -0.61 4.07 11.37
N GLY A 171 -0.33 4.44 12.63
CA GLY A 171 1.03 4.81 13.04
C GLY A 171 1.42 6.25 12.70
N LYS A 172 0.47 7.17 12.65
CA LYS A 172 0.75 8.60 12.64
C LYS A 172 1.23 9.05 14.00
N ARG A 173 2.49 9.23 14.13
CA ARG A 173 3.45 9.96 14.99
C ARG A 173 4.62 9.11 15.34
#